data_082a29ac58430957ef00a82d93c58878
#
_entry.id   082a29ac58430957ef00a82d93c58878
#
_cell.length_a   1.000
_cell.length_b   1.000
_cell.length_c   1.000
_cell.angle_alpha   90.00
_cell.angle_beta   90.00
_cell.angle_gamma   90.00
#
_symmetry.space_group_name_H-M   'P 1'
#
loop_
_entity.id
_entity.type
_entity.pdbx_description
1 polymer ?
#
loop_
_entity_poly.entity_id
_entity_poly.type
_entity_poly.pdbx_seq_one_letter_code
_entity_poly.pdbx_strand_id
1 'polypeptide(L)' 'MCESNAYIIKDDKEELILKSVDKVTPQDDGGFILVDIFGNQKVIKSKLKQMNLVDHKIIFEQQ' A
#
# COMPACT_ATOMS: atom_id res chain seq x y z
N MET A 1 -3.96 -8.71 15.40
CA MET A 1 -3.06 -8.48 14.29
C MET A 1 -3.68 -7.48 13.32
N CYS A 2 -2.95 -6.45 12.95
CA CYS A 2 -3.49 -5.43 12.06
C CYS A 2 -3.21 -5.81 10.61
N GLU A 3 -4.25 -6.10 9.89
CA GLU A 3 -4.18 -6.36 8.46
C GLU A 3 -4.83 -5.19 7.74
N SER A 4 -4.13 -4.60 6.81
CA SER A 4 -4.66 -3.48 6.06
C SER A 4 -4.65 -3.79 4.58
N ASN A 5 -5.57 -3.20 3.86
CA ASN A 5 -5.59 -3.32 2.40
C ASN A 5 -4.90 -2.11 1.80
N ALA A 6 -4.10 -2.34 0.79
CA ALA A 6 -3.38 -1.27 0.11
C ALA A 6 -4.09 -0.91 -1.19
N TYR A 7 -4.22 0.39 -1.42
CA TYR A 7 -4.90 0.94 -2.59
C TYR A 7 -4.00 1.96 -3.26
N ILE A 8 -4.22 2.18 -4.54
CA ILE A 8 -3.55 3.25 -5.26
C ILE A 8 -4.60 4.13 -5.93
N ILE A 9 -4.40 5.45 -5.87
CA ILE A 9 -5.27 6.39 -6.54
C ILE A 9 -4.68 6.70 -7.91
N LYS A 10 -5.47 6.44 -8.93
CA LYS A 10 -5.10 6.64 -10.31
C LYS A 10 -6.31 7.22 -11.04
N ASP A 11 -6.14 8.39 -11.65
CA ASP A 11 -7.23 9.08 -12.35
C ASP A 11 -8.46 9.26 -11.45
N ASP A 12 -8.22 9.68 -10.21
CA ASP A 12 -9.25 9.91 -9.19
C ASP A 12 -10.00 8.63 -8.77
N LYS A 13 -9.47 7.49 -9.11
CA LYS A 13 -10.08 6.21 -8.71
C LYS A 13 -9.15 5.46 -7.78
N GLU A 14 -9.74 4.83 -6.80
CA GLU A 14 -9.04 4.03 -5.82
C GLU A 14 -9.07 2.57 -6.27
N GLU A 15 -7.90 1.99 -6.50
CA GLU A 15 -7.79 0.58 -6.91
C GLU A 15 -7.09 -0.21 -5.84
N LEU A 16 -7.64 -1.38 -5.52
CA LEU A 16 -7.01 -2.30 -4.58
C LEU A 16 -5.78 -2.92 -5.24
N ILE A 17 -4.63 -2.85 -4.58
CA ILE A 17 -3.41 -3.44 -5.10
C ILE A 17 -2.93 -4.64 -4.30
N LEU A 18 -3.23 -4.70 -3.01
CA LEU A 18 -2.84 -5.86 -2.21
C LEU A 18 -3.71 -5.92 -0.96
N LYS A 19 -4.26 -7.09 -0.68
CA LYS A 19 -5.04 -7.33 0.53
C LYS A 19 -4.16 -7.84 1.66
N SER A 20 -4.59 -7.61 2.88
CA SER A 20 -3.98 -8.18 4.08
C SER A 20 -2.49 -7.87 4.17
N VAL A 21 -2.16 -6.60 3.96
CA VAL A 21 -0.77 -6.14 4.01
C VAL A 21 -0.27 -6.21 5.44
N ASP A 22 0.88 -6.83 5.61
CA ASP A 22 1.54 -7.04 6.88
C ASP A 22 2.72 -6.07 7.06
N LYS A 23 3.44 -5.79 5.98
CA LYS A 23 4.60 -4.92 6.03
C LYS A 23 4.59 -3.93 4.88
N VAL A 24 4.99 -2.71 5.19
CA VAL A 24 5.21 -1.67 4.19
C VAL A 24 6.60 -1.13 4.43
N THR A 25 7.51 -1.34 3.49
CA THR A 25 8.90 -0.95 3.65
C THR A 25 9.27 0.11 2.62
N PRO A 26 9.66 1.31 3.05
CA PRO A 26 10.10 2.33 2.09
C PRO A 26 11.42 1.95 1.45
N GLN A 27 11.58 2.35 0.19
CA GLN A 27 12.78 2.09 -0.57
C GLN A 27 13.54 3.40 -0.79
N ASP A 28 14.84 3.29 -1.05
CA ASP A 28 15.68 4.46 -1.24
C ASP A 28 15.28 5.28 -2.47
N ASP A 29 14.64 4.66 -3.44
CA ASP A 29 14.22 5.35 -4.66
C ASP A 29 12.85 6.01 -4.54
N GLY A 30 12.29 6.02 -3.35
CA GLY A 30 10.99 6.64 -3.11
C GLY A 30 9.80 5.71 -3.26
N GLY A 31 10.03 4.46 -3.60
CA GLY A 31 8.96 3.48 -3.69
C GLY A 31 8.78 2.71 -2.39
N PHE A 32 7.94 1.70 -2.45
CA PHE A 32 7.63 0.86 -1.29
C PHE A 32 7.55 -0.60 -1.70
N ILE A 33 7.92 -1.48 -0.79
CA ILE A 33 7.66 -2.90 -0.92
C ILE A 33 6.55 -3.25 0.05
N LEU A 34 5.49 -3.84 -0.47
CA LEU A 34 4.35 -4.31 0.33
C LEU A 34 4.43 -5.82 0.44
N VAL A 35 4.21 -6.34 1.63
CA VAL A 35 4.18 -7.80 1.87
C VAL A 35 2.88 -8.11 2.59
N ASP A 36 2.15 -9.11 2.09
CA ASP A 36 0.92 -9.54 2.75
C ASP A 36 1.21 -10.62 3.78
N ILE A 37 0.16 -11.07 4.47
CA ILE A 37 0.31 -12.07 5.53
C ILE A 37 0.70 -13.44 5.00
N PHE A 38 0.60 -13.67 3.70
CA PHE A 38 0.99 -14.93 3.07
C PHE A 38 2.38 -14.87 2.47
N GLY A 39 3.08 -13.74 2.61
CA GLY A 39 4.41 -13.57 2.08
C GLY A 39 4.49 -13.08 0.64
N ASN A 40 3.36 -12.77 0.03
CA ASN A 40 3.37 -12.20 -1.32
C ASN A 40 3.88 -10.77 -1.27
N GLN A 41 4.71 -10.41 -2.24
CA GLN A 41 5.32 -9.09 -2.31
C GLN A 41 4.84 -8.30 -3.50
N LYS A 42 4.73 -7.01 -3.31
CA LYS A 42 4.44 -6.09 -4.41
C LYS A 42 5.31 -4.85 -4.25
N VAL A 43 6.03 -4.51 -5.31
CA VAL A 43 6.88 -3.31 -5.34
C VAL A 43 6.12 -2.23 -6.07
N ILE A 44 5.98 -1.07 -5.44
CA ILE A 44 5.30 0.06 -6.07
C ILE A 44 6.20 1.27 -6.04
N LYS A 45 6.08 2.11 -7.06
CA LYS A 45 6.85 3.35 -7.17
C LYS A 45 5.91 4.54 -7.09
N SER A 46 5.16 4.56 -6.02
CA SER A 46 4.16 5.60 -5.75
C SER A 46 4.45 6.16 -4.39
N LYS A 47 3.91 7.33 -4.10
CA LYS A 47 4.11 7.91 -2.78
C LYS A 47 2.92 7.59 -1.88
N LEU A 48 3.18 7.54 -0.59
CA LEU A 48 2.16 7.30 0.40
C LEU A 48 1.32 8.57 0.53
N LYS A 49 0.02 8.43 0.33
CA LYS A 49 -0.89 9.54 0.50
C LYS A 49 -1.47 9.57 1.90
N GLN A 50 -1.91 8.44 2.39
CA GLN A 50 -2.62 8.38 3.66
C GLN A 50 -2.67 6.97 4.20
N MET A 51 -2.57 6.85 5.52
CA MET A 51 -2.92 5.61 6.21
C MET A 51 -4.15 5.88 7.06
N ASN A 52 -5.20 5.12 6.81
CA ASN A 52 -6.40 5.21 7.63
C ASN A 52 -6.44 3.96 8.48
N LEU A 53 -6.02 4.09 9.72
CA LEU A 53 -5.83 2.93 10.59
C LEU A 53 -7.15 2.38 11.12
N VAL A 54 -8.17 3.21 11.21
CA VAL A 54 -9.49 2.77 11.64
C VAL A 54 -10.13 1.90 10.56
N ASP A 55 -10.00 2.31 9.30
CA ASP A 55 -10.58 1.58 8.17
C ASP A 55 -9.64 0.53 7.61
N HIS A 56 -8.44 0.40 8.17
CA HIS A 56 -7.43 -0.56 7.72
C HIS A 56 -7.09 -0.36 6.24
N LYS A 57 -6.89 0.90 5.85
CA LYS A 57 -6.54 1.28 4.48
C LYS A 57 -5.20 1.96 4.43
N ILE A 58 -4.38 1.58 3.47
CA ILE A 58 -3.13 2.27 3.16
C ILE A 58 -3.29 2.76 1.73
N ILE A 59 -3.21 4.07 1.54
CA ILE A 59 -3.53 4.68 0.25
C ILE A 59 -2.27 5.32 -0.33
N PHE A 60 -1.94 4.89 -1.53
CA PHE A 60 -0.82 5.45 -2.29
C PHE A 60 -1.36 6.24 -3.47
N GLU A 61 -0.55 7.14 -4.00
CA GLU A 61 -0.94 7.89 -5.18
C GLU A 61 0.21 7.92 -6.17
N GLN A 62 -0.12 7.97 -7.45
CA GLN A 62 0.90 8.04 -8.49
C GLN A 62 1.67 9.35 -8.41
N GLN A 63 2.96 9.26 -8.66
CA GLN A 63 3.83 10.43 -8.70
C GLN A 63 3.71 11.15 -10.02
#